data_cf03ec2f41d4f5db107d4c27995266d3
#
_entry.id   cf03ec2f41d4f5db107d4c27995266d3
#
_cell.length_a   1.000
_cell.length_b   1.000
_cell.length_c   1.000
_cell.angle_alpha   90.00
_cell.angle_beta   90.00
_cell.angle_gamma   90.00
#
_symmetry.space_group_name_H-M   'P 1'
#
loop_
_entity.id
_entity.type
_entity.pdbx_description
1 polymer ?
#
loop_
_entity_poly.entity_id
_entity_poly.type
_entity_poly.pdbx_seq_one_letter_code
_entity_poly.pdbx_strand_id
1 'polypeptide(L)'
;MKELAGRLTALDPDAGAAVRVIAYFDRLSESRAGLEALVRGAAVLAGVPARLVDAERRVRVRVEADGTRRDSGDPPDPGWPSAALVPGGAAALWLERAEAAPSVVDAVILERAAGAVRLVLDRTRGRAPVDDPALVETVLDAGAPEAARVHAARGLGLDPGGTARALAPLDGRPLVMTGRVDAETLTGRTGTGRVGVGPEVPMLDLPRSWAQARTALRFTAEGTAQDPGQRVVHADELGGVALLADLVAPGAEAPPDVRALEAAGASTPWLLATLDAVVSTASLRAAAAEINVHHSTLQDRLSHAEHLLGWPLRTPQGRLRLQLALTMRHLTRS
;
A
#
# COMPACT_ATOMS: atom_id res chain seq x y z
N MET A 1 36.67 10.62 14.03
CA MET A 1 35.50 11.15 14.77
C MET A 1 35.91 11.97 16.01
N LYS A 2 36.74 11.50 16.96
CA LYS A 2 37.12 12.29 18.16
C LYS A 2 37.83 13.60 17.86
N GLU A 3 38.72 13.63 16.87
CA GLU A 3 39.50 14.81 16.48
C GLU A 3 38.65 15.87 15.77
N LEU A 4 37.67 15.44 14.95
CA LEU A 4 36.70 16.33 14.30
C LEU A 4 35.75 16.99 15.33
N ALA A 5 35.27 16.20 16.30
CA ALA A 5 34.44 16.70 17.40
C ALA A 5 35.17 17.72 18.25
N GLY A 6 36.48 17.51 18.53
CA GLY A 6 37.32 18.45 19.27
C GLY A 6 37.52 19.81 18.56
N ARG A 7 37.71 19.79 17.24
CA ARG A 7 37.83 21.00 16.42
C ARG A 7 36.50 21.78 16.31
N LEU A 8 35.38 21.07 16.17
CA LEU A 8 34.05 21.67 16.13
C LEU A 8 33.66 22.30 17.49
N THR A 9 33.97 21.64 18.61
CA THR A 9 33.68 22.17 19.96
C THR A 9 34.43 23.50 20.25
N ALA A 10 35.61 23.69 19.62
CA ALA A 10 36.37 24.93 19.77
C ALA A 10 35.80 26.12 18.96
N LEU A 11 35.03 25.84 17.92
CA LEU A 11 34.38 26.82 17.04
C LEU A 11 32.91 27.06 17.42
N ASP A 12 32.20 26.02 17.82
CA ASP A 12 30.79 26.04 18.22
C ASP A 12 30.54 24.93 19.25
N PRO A 13 30.31 25.28 20.53
CA PRO A 13 30.02 24.31 21.60
C PRO A 13 28.78 23.45 21.31
N ASP A 14 27.72 24.01 20.70
CA ASP A 14 26.47 23.36 20.43
C ASP A 14 26.64 22.31 19.29
N ALA A 15 27.39 22.66 18.26
CA ALA A 15 27.75 21.72 17.20
C ALA A 15 28.58 20.53 17.73
N GLY A 16 29.52 20.80 18.63
CA GLY A 16 30.28 19.75 19.31
C GLY A 16 29.41 18.87 20.22
N ALA A 17 28.42 19.44 20.90
CA ALA A 17 27.46 18.69 21.71
C ALA A 17 26.56 17.81 20.82
N ALA A 18 26.04 18.33 19.72
CA ALA A 18 25.21 17.59 18.77
C ALA A 18 25.93 16.37 18.20
N VAL A 19 27.21 16.49 17.81
CA VAL A 19 28.02 15.35 17.32
C VAL A 19 28.18 14.26 18.39
N ARG A 20 28.37 14.64 19.65
CA ARG A 20 28.43 13.68 20.76
C ARG A 20 27.11 12.95 20.98
N VAL A 21 25.97 13.66 20.86
CA VAL A 21 24.63 13.08 20.96
C VAL A 21 24.43 12.03 19.86
N ILE A 22 24.75 12.37 18.61
CA ILE A 22 24.64 11.44 17.48
C ILE A 22 25.46 10.18 17.74
N ALA A 23 26.74 10.31 18.04
CA ALA A 23 27.62 9.19 18.33
C ALA A 23 27.18 8.34 19.54
N TYR A 24 26.49 8.94 20.50
CA TYR A 24 25.93 8.22 21.65
C TYR A 24 24.76 7.33 21.24
N PHE A 25 23.77 7.85 20.49
CA PHE A 25 22.61 7.06 20.05
C PHE A 25 22.98 6.04 19.00
N ASP A 26 23.96 6.29 18.13
CA ASP A 26 24.49 5.30 17.19
C ASP A 26 25.04 4.07 17.94
N ARG A 27 25.85 4.29 18.99
CA ARG A 27 26.35 3.19 19.84
C ARG A 27 25.22 2.42 20.56
N LEU A 28 24.19 3.11 21.07
CA LEU A 28 23.04 2.45 21.67
C LEU A 28 22.29 1.59 20.67
N SER A 29 22.15 2.07 19.43
CA SER A 29 21.53 1.33 18.34
C SER A 29 22.34 0.10 17.93
N GLU A 30 23.67 0.23 17.79
CA GLU A 30 24.60 -0.87 17.51
C GLU A 30 24.57 -1.95 18.61
N SER A 31 24.51 -1.53 19.87
CA SER A 31 24.42 -2.43 21.04
C SER A 31 23.02 -3.03 21.26
N ARG A 32 22.07 -2.73 20.38
CA ARG A 32 20.66 -3.15 20.49
C ARG A 32 20.00 -2.77 21.81
N ALA A 33 20.28 -1.58 22.32
CA ALA A 33 19.72 -1.07 23.56
C ALA A 33 18.18 -1.10 23.54
N GLY A 34 17.56 -1.34 24.72
CA GLY A 34 16.10 -1.33 24.89
C GLY A 34 15.54 0.09 25.06
N LEU A 35 14.20 0.20 25.08
CA LEU A 35 13.50 1.49 25.17
C LEU A 35 13.92 2.33 26.37
N GLU A 36 14.04 1.71 27.55
CA GLU A 36 14.45 2.39 28.77
C GLU A 36 15.84 3.01 28.64
N ALA A 37 16.80 2.28 28.05
CA ALA A 37 18.15 2.80 27.85
C ALA A 37 18.20 3.99 26.90
N LEU A 38 17.35 4.02 25.88
CA LEU A 38 17.22 5.13 24.94
C LEU A 38 16.61 6.38 25.58
N VAL A 39 15.54 6.19 26.38
CA VAL A 39 14.92 7.30 27.14
C VAL A 39 15.86 7.81 28.22
N ARG A 40 16.60 6.91 28.88
CA ARG A 40 17.67 7.28 29.83
C ARG A 40 18.75 8.11 29.17
N GLY A 41 19.18 7.71 27.97
CA GLY A 41 20.14 8.50 27.20
C GLY A 41 19.65 9.90 26.90
N ALA A 42 18.39 10.05 26.52
CA ALA A 42 17.78 11.36 26.28
C ALA A 42 17.75 12.21 27.58
N ALA A 43 17.31 11.63 28.71
CA ALA A 43 17.23 12.33 29.98
C ALA A 43 18.60 12.83 30.47
N VAL A 44 19.60 11.94 30.48
CA VAL A 44 20.96 12.25 30.94
C VAL A 44 21.65 13.28 30.05
N LEU A 45 21.50 13.18 28.73
CA LEU A 45 22.11 14.13 27.79
C LEU A 45 21.44 15.52 27.81
N ALA A 46 20.11 15.55 28.02
CA ALA A 46 19.37 16.80 28.15
C ALA A 46 19.48 17.44 29.51
N GLY A 47 19.90 16.70 30.56
CA GLY A 47 19.95 17.15 31.94
C GLY A 47 18.56 17.41 32.54
N VAL A 48 17.50 16.90 31.97
CA VAL A 48 16.10 16.98 32.43
C VAL A 48 15.42 15.64 32.28
N PRO A 49 14.31 15.37 33.00
CA PRO A 49 13.59 14.10 32.79
C PRO A 49 13.11 13.96 31.35
N ALA A 50 13.18 12.74 30.83
CA ALA A 50 12.66 12.39 29.51
C ALA A 50 11.52 11.36 29.64
N ARG A 51 10.52 11.49 28.77
CA ARG A 51 9.32 10.66 28.81
C ARG A 51 8.97 10.14 27.42
N LEU A 52 8.71 8.86 27.33
CA LEU A 52 8.14 8.18 26.17
C LEU A 52 6.71 7.73 26.51
N VAL A 53 5.73 8.16 25.71
CA VAL A 53 4.34 7.71 25.80
C VAL A 53 3.83 7.39 24.41
N ASP A 54 3.49 6.12 24.18
CA ASP A 54 2.85 5.66 22.96
C ASP A 54 1.57 4.89 23.37
N ALA A 55 0.43 5.53 23.21
CA ALA A 55 -0.87 4.99 23.62
C ALA A 55 -1.29 3.78 22.77
N GLU A 56 -0.99 3.78 21.47
CA GLU A 56 -1.30 2.68 20.55
C GLU A 56 -0.52 1.43 20.94
N ARG A 57 0.73 1.65 21.38
CA ARG A 57 1.63 0.58 21.76
C ARG A 57 1.60 0.27 23.26
N ARG A 58 0.82 0.99 24.04
CA ARG A 58 0.75 0.87 25.51
C ARG A 58 2.15 0.94 26.16
N VAL A 59 3.04 1.75 25.61
CA VAL A 59 4.38 1.97 26.13
C VAL A 59 4.39 3.25 26.92
N ARG A 60 4.89 3.17 28.16
CA ARG A 60 5.17 4.33 29.00
C ARG A 60 6.51 4.10 29.69
N VAL A 61 7.43 5.04 29.53
CA VAL A 61 8.73 5.04 30.19
C VAL A 61 9.06 6.47 30.54
N ARG A 62 9.38 6.74 31.80
CA ARG A 62 9.88 8.02 32.26
C ARG A 62 11.18 7.82 33.02
N VAL A 63 12.19 8.64 32.71
CA VAL A 63 13.51 8.57 33.34
C VAL A 63 13.90 9.97 33.78
N GLU A 64 14.38 10.07 35.03
CA GLU A 64 14.90 11.32 35.63
C GLU A 64 16.24 11.71 34.99
N ALA A 65 16.67 12.97 35.22
CA ALA A 65 17.94 13.48 34.71
C ALA A 65 19.17 12.70 35.23
N ASP A 66 19.06 12.05 36.38
CA ASP A 66 20.10 11.18 36.95
C ASP A 66 20.15 9.76 36.34
N GLY A 67 19.24 9.47 35.41
CA GLY A 67 19.10 8.16 34.78
C GLY A 67 18.22 7.17 35.53
N THR A 68 17.61 7.55 36.65
CA THR A 68 16.71 6.69 37.43
C THR A 68 15.33 6.63 36.78
N ARG A 69 14.80 5.42 36.54
CA ARG A 69 13.43 5.24 36.04
C ARG A 69 12.41 5.56 37.12
N ARG A 70 11.50 6.47 36.85
CA ARG A 70 10.34 6.80 37.67
C ARG A 70 9.14 7.09 36.80
N ASP A 71 8.32 6.05 36.56
CA ASP A 71 7.12 6.18 35.76
C ASP A 71 6.09 7.09 36.45
N SER A 72 5.44 7.98 35.70
CA SER A 72 4.35 8.83 36.15
C SER A 72 3.10 8.56 35.30
N GLY A 73 1.94 8.62 35.95
CA GLY A 73 0.62 8.51 35.29
C GLY A 73 0.13 9.80 34.64
N ASP A 74 0.79 10.95 34.96
CA ASP A 74 0.36 12.25 34.46
C ASP A 74 0.58 12.36 32.93
N PRO A 75 -0.31 13.07 32.22
CA PRO A 75 -0.09 13.34 30.81
C PRO A 75 1.13 14.27 30.62
N PRO A 76 1.87 14.16 29.49
CA PRO A 76 2.94 15.10 29.19
C PRO A 76 2.38 16.48 28.92
N ASP A 77 3.11 17.52 29.34
CA ASP A 77 2.74 18.90 29.04
C ASP A 77 3.00 19.19 27.55
N PRO A 78 1.99 19.69 26.81
CA PRO A 78 2.14 20.05 25.39
C PRO A 78 3.21 21.13 25.12
N GLY A 79 3.56 21.92 26.11
CA GLY A 79 4.58 22.97 26.00
C GLY A 79 6.02 22.45 26.07
N TRP A 80 6.23 21.18 26.44
CA TRP A 80 7.57 20.60 26.47
C TRP A 80 8.12 20.32 25.07
N PRO A 81 9.44 20.46 24.85
CA PRO A 81 10.08 19.99 23.63
C PRO A 81 9.76 18.51 23.38
N SER A 82 9.34 18.18 22.17
CA SER A 82 8.87 16.85 21.85
C SER A 82 9.21 16.40 20.43
N ALA A 83 9.20 15.10 20.21
CA ALA A 83 9.33 14.51 18.87
C ALA A 83 8.30 13.40 18.67
N ALA A 84 7.80 13.28 17.42
CA ALA A 84 7.00 12.16 16.98
C ALA A 84 7.89 10.96 16.60
N LEU A 85 7.37 9.75 16.79
CA LEU A 85 8.07 8.53 16.33
C LEU A 85 7.97 8.34 14.81
N VAL A 86 6.93 8.89 14.19
CA VAL A 86 6.70 8.83 12.74
C VAL A 86 6.54 10.26 12.21
N PRO A 87 7.12 10.60 11.05
CA PRO A 87 6.93 11.93 10.45
C PRO A 87 5.44 12.28 10.30
N GLY A 88 5.04 13.45 10.80
CA GLY A 88 3.64 13.90 10.79
C GLY A 88 2.73 13.26 11.84
N GLY A 89 3.24 12.34 12.66
CA GLY A 89 2.49 11.71 13.75
C GLY A 89 2.39 12.57 15.01
N ALA A 90 1.63 12.09 15.99
CA ALA A 90 1.55 12.72 17.31
C ALA A 90 2.89 12.63 18.06
N ALA A 91 3.18 13.64 18.92
CA ALA A 91 4.33 13.62 19.79
C ALA A 91 4.28 12.38 20.71
N ALA A 92 5.42 11.71 20.86
CA ALA A 92 5.55 10.51 21.67
C ALA A 92 6.74 10.53 22.62
N LEU A 93 7.76 11.33 22.35
CA LEU A 93 8.92 11.53 23.20
C LEU A 93 9.02 12.99 23.62
N TRP A 94 9.20 13.25 24.90
CA TRP A 94 9.28 14.60 25.50
C TRP A 94 10.51 14.74 26.39
N LEU A 95 11.04 15.99 26.46
CA LEU A 95 11.96 16.42 27.51
C LEU A 95 11.17 17.34 28.45
N GLU A 96 11.10 17.00 29.74
CA GLU A 96 10.34 17.75 30.75
C GLU A 96 11.04 19.07 31.11
N ARG A 97 11.02 20.04 30.17
CA ARG A 97 11.68 21.33 30.31
C ARG A 97 10.64 22.47 30.30
N ALA A 98 10.38 23.06 31.45
CA ALA A 98 9.25 24.00 31.62
C ALA A 98 9.53 25.44 31.15
N GLU A 99 10.80 25.91 31.03
CA GLU A 99 11.07 27.34 30.90
C GLU A 99 12.20 27.74 29.93
N ALA A 100 12.65 26.89 29.02
CA ALA A 100 13.73 27.26 28.11
C ALA A 100 13.29 27.26 26.66
N ALA A 101 13.74 28.23 25.87
CA ALA A 101 13.68 28.10 24.41
C ALA A 101 14.35 26.81 23.98
N PRO A 102 13.77 26.06 23.02
CA PRO A 102 14.33 24.80 22.56
C PRO A 102 15.77 25.00 22.10
N SER A 103 16.73 24.30 22.73
CA SER A 103 18.11 24.35 22.29
C SER A 103 18.30 23.46 21.05
N VAL A 104 19.24 23.81 20.18
CA VAL A 104 19.60 22.95 19.03
C VAL A 104 19.99 21.54 19.49
N VAL A 105 20.64 21.44 20.65
CA VAL A 105 21.05 20.16 21.25
C VAL A 105 19.84 19.34 21.67
N ASP A 106 18.80 19.93 22.28
CA ASP A 106 17.56 19.24 22.64
C ASP A 106 16.83 18.70 21.41
N ALA A 107 16.80 19.46 20.30
CA ALA A 107 16.21 19.02 19.05
C ALA A 107 16.96 17.79 18.49
N VAL A 108 18.28 17.79 18.52
CA VAL A 108 19.10 16.64 18.08
C VAL A 108 18.90 15.42 19.00
N ILE A 109 18.83 15.62 20.32
CA ILE A 109 18.53 14.55 21.29
C ILE A 109 17.19 13.90 20.96
N LEU A 110 16.14 14.70 20.80
CA LEU A 110 14.78 14.22 20.51
C LEU A 110 14.72 13.49 19.17
N GLU A 111 15.30 14.03 18.12
CA GLU A 111 15.33 13.40 16.80
C GLU A 111 16.02 12.02 16.82
N ARG A 112 17.22 11.96 17.42
CA ARG A 112 18.01 10.73 17.47
C ARG A 112 17.38 9.68 18.40
N ALA A 113 16.89 10.10 19.55
CA ALA A 113 16.20 9.21 20.48
C ALA A 113 14.90 8.67 19.86
N ALA A 114 14.08 9.50 19.21
CA ALA A 114 12.85 9.07 18.56
C ALA A 114 13.12 8.08 17.42
N GLY A 115 14.14 8.33 16.60
CA GLY A 115 14.58 7.40 15.56
C GLY A 115 15.01 6.04 16.12
N ALA A 116 15.82 6.04 17.18
CA ALA A 116 16.28 4.82 17.84
C ALA A 116 15.13 4.08 18.55
N VAL A 117 14.22 4.80 19.23
CA VAL A 117 13.01 4.23 19.85
C VAL A 117 12.12 3.56 18.79
N ARG A 118 11.91 4.21 17.65
CA ARG A 118 11.16 3.62 16.53
C ARG A 118 11.77 2.30 16.09
N LEU A 119 13.08 2.23 15.86
CA LEU A 119 13.78 0.99 15.48
C LEU A 119 13.60 -0.12 16.53
N VAL A 120 13.61 0.20 17.82
CA VAL A 120 13.38 -0.78 18.88
C VAL A 120 11.93 -1.25 18.87
N LEU A 121 10.97 -0.34 18.76
CA LEU A 121 9.54 -0.67 18.70
C LEU A 121 9.20 -1.51 17.48
N ASP A 122 9.79 -1.24 16.35
CA ASP A 122 9.61 -2.02 15.13
C ASP A 122 10.24 -3.43 15.28
N ARG A 123 11.41 -3.51 15.89
CA ARG A 123 12.12 -4.78 16.15
C ARG A 123 11.45 -5.64 17.23
N THR A 124 11.03 -5.05 18.36
CA THR A 124 10.46 -5.79 19.49
C THR A 124 9.03 -6.28 19.24
N ARG A 125 8.34 -5.73 18.26
CA ARG A 125 7.03 -6.23 17.83
C ARG A 125 7.09 -7.46 16.96
N GLY A 126 8.27 -7.85 16.48
CA GLY A 126 8.36 -8.87 15.42
C GLY A 126 7.55 -8.47 14.16
N ARG A 127 7.17 -7.20 14.07
CA ARG A 127 6.50 -6.61 12.91
C ARG A 127 7.53 -5.86 12.10
N ALA A 128 7.97 -6.47 11.05
CA ALA A 128 8.34 -5.72 9.85
C ALA A 128 7.17 -4.77 9.48
N PRO A 129 7.43 -3.63 8.81
CA PRO A 129 6.35 -2.84 8.24
C PRO A 129 5.34 -3.77 7.60
N VAL A 130 4.05 -3.50 7.78
CA VAL A 130 2.94 -4.36 7.26
C VAL A 130 3.11 -4.65 5.76
N ASP A 131 4.02 -3.91 5.11
CA ASP A 131 4.34 -3.97 3.68
C ASP A 131 5.85 -4.20 3.43
N ASP A 132 6.58 -4.90 4.32
CA ASP A 132 7.97 -5.28 4.02
C ASP A 132 8.02 -6.13 2.75
N PRO A 133 8.61 -5.63 1.65
CA PRO A 133 8.54 -6.30 0.35
C PRO A 133 9.13 -7.71 0.38
N ALA A 134 10.21 -7.94 1.12
CA ALA A 134 10.87 -9.24 1.20
C ALA A 134 9.99 -10.28 1.90
N LEU A 135 9.27 -9.87 2.95
CA LEU A 135 8.33 -10.75 3.64
C LEU A 135 7.07 -11.00 2.81
N VAL A 136 6.56 -9.98 2.11
CA VAL A 136 5.43 -10.13 1.19
C VAL A 136 5.80 -11.09 0.06
N GLU A 137 6.94 -10.94 -0.58
CA GLU A 137 7.43 -11.85 -1.61
C GLU A 137 7.55 -13.28 -1.08
N THR A 138 8.13 -13.46 0.11
CA THR A 138 8.30 -14.79 0.73
C THR A 138 6.96 -15.48 1.00
N VAL A 139 5.95 -14.75 1.50
CA VAL A 139 4.65 -15.35 1.81
C VAL A 139 3.85 -15.69 0.54
N LEU A 140 4.13 -15.02 -0.58
CA LEU A 140 3.49 -15.24 -1.88
C LEU A 140 4.24 -16.25 -2.75
N ASP A 141 5.45 -16.64 -2.39
CA ASP A 141 6.25 -17.60 -3.16
C ASP A 141 5.82 -19.04 -2.87
N ALA A 142 5.30 -19.73 -3.90
CA ALA A 142 4.93 -21.13 -3.82
C ALA A 142 6.16 -22.05 -3.63
N GLY A 143 7.35 -21.62 -4.04
CA GLY A 143 8.62 -22.36 -3.89
C GLY A 143 9.25 -22.21 -2.52
N ALA A 144 8.84 -21.22 -1.72
CA ALA A 144 9.38 -21.00 -0.38
C ALA A 144 8.92 -22.13 0.58
N PRO A 145 9.81 -22.62 1.46
CA PRO A 145 9.44 -23.60 2.47
C PRO A 145 8.31 -23.06 3.38
N GLU A 146 7.40 -23.95 3.81
CA GLU A 146 6.27 -23.58 4.66
C GLU A 146 6.71 -22.83 5.92
N ALA A 147 7.77 -23.28 6.59
CA ALA A 147 8.30 -22.63 7.78
C ALA A 147 8.74 -21.18 7.49
N ALA A 148 9.32 -20.91 6.32
CA ALA A 148 9.71 -19.55 5.90
C ALA A 148 8.47 -18.69 5.65
N ARG A 149 7.42 -19.22 4.99
CA ARG A 149 6.15 -18.54 4.77
C ARG A 149 5.43 -18.22 6.08
N VAL A 150 5.40 -19.16 7.03
CA VAL A 150 4.85 -18.93 8.37
C VAL A 150 5.64 -17.85 9.11
N HIS A 151 6.97 -17.86 9.02
CA HIS A 151 7.82 -16.83 9.63
C HIS A 151 7.54 -15.45 9.00
N ALA A 152 7.47 -15.38 7.67
CA ALA A 152 7.17 -14.15 6.95
C ALA A 152 5.77 -13.61 7.30
N ALA A 153 4.75 -14.47 7.36
CA ALA A 153 3.40 -14.10 7.77
C ALA A 153 3.38 -13.46 9.17
N ARG A 154 4.06 -14.09 10.14
CA ARG A 154 4.20 -13.52 11.49
C ARG A 154 4.94 -12.20 11.50
N GLY A 155 5.98 -12.06 10.68
CA GLY A 155 6.72 -10.81 10.50
C GLY A 155 5.83 -9.68 9.99
N LEU A 156 4.94 -9.97 9.04
CA LEU A 156 3.91 -9.05 8.53
C LEU A 156 2.76 -8.81 9.53
N GLY A 157 2.76 -9.50 10.67
CA GLY A 157 1.70 -9.42 11.68
C GLY A 157 0.40 -10.11 11.27
N LEU A 158 0.48 -11.05 10.31
CA LEU A 158 -0.62 -11.90 9.90
C LEU A 158 -0.71 -13.12 10.81
N ASP A 159 -1.94 -13.56 11.09
CA ASP A 159 -2.16 -14.82 11.83
C ASP A 159 -1.97 -16.00 10.86
N PRO A 160 -1.02 -16.93 11.11
CA PRO A 160 -0.83 -18.10 10.26
C PRO A 160 -2.05 -19.02 10.18
N GLY A 161 -2.93 -19.01 11.18
CA GLY A 161 -4.21 -19.76 11.19
C GLY A 161 -5.39 -18.98 10.59
N GLY A 162 -5.19 -17.72 10.21
CA GLY A 162 -6.21 -16.86 9.64
C GLY A 162 -6.33 -16.95 8.12
N THR A 163 -7.13 -16.05 7.57
CA THR A 163 -7.33 -15.89 6.13
C THR A 163 -6.79 -14.53 5.66
N ALA A 164 -6.33 -14.49 4.41
CA ALA A 164 -5.88 -13.27 3.74
C ALA A 164 -6.05 -13.40 2.23
N ARG A 165 -5.86 -12.30 1.53
CA ARG A 165 -5.83 -12.23 0.06
C ARG A 165 -4.64 -11.45 -0.44
N ALA A 166 -4.18 -11.79 -1.63
CA ALA A 166 -3.15 -11.07 -2.34
C ALA A 166 -3.78 -10.04 -3.29
N LEU A 167 -3.09 -8.91 -3.47
CA LEU A 167 -3.43 -7.89 -4.43
C LEU A 167 -2.28 -7.69 -5.40
N ALA A 168 -2.61 -7.58 -6.68
CA ALA A 168 -1.69 -7.33 -7.77
C ALA A 168 -1.95 -5.94 -8.37
N PRO A 169 -1.31 -4.87 -7.87
CA PRO A 169 -1.35 -3.56 -8.51
C PRO A 169 -0.57 -3.58 -9.83
N LEU A 170 -0.96 -2.74 -10.78
CA LEU A 170 -0.25 -2.61 -12.07
C LEU A 170 1.20 -2.16 -11.86
N ASP A 171 1.46 -1.32 -10.87
CA ASP A 171 2.80 -0.78 -10.53
C ASP A 171 3.77 -1.80 -9.93
N GLY A 172 3.36 -3.06 -9.84
CA GLY A 172 4.24 -4.20 -9.64
C GLY A 172 4.57 -4.59 -8.21
N ARG A 173 4.21 -3.84 -7.17
CA ARG A 173 4.45 -4.27 -5.78
C ARG A 173 3.28 -5.10 -5.24
N PRO A 174 3.49 -6.40 -4.96
CA PRO A 174 2.45 -7.23 -4.37
C PRO A 174 2.09 -6.73 -2.96
N LEU A 175 0.81 -6.87 -2.61
CA LEU A 175 0.32 -6.56 -1.27
C LEU A 175 -0.45 -7.76 -0.72
N VAL A 176 -0.50 -7.87 0.60
CA VAL A 176 -1.34 -8.85 1.31
C VAL A 176 -2.29 -8.10 2.24
N MET A 177 -3.56 -8.50 2.23
CA MET A 177 -4.59 -7.90 3.07
C MET A 177 -5.43 -8.97 3.76
N THR A 178 -5.85 -8.66 4.99
CA THR A 178 -6.84 -9.42 5.76
C THR A 178 -8.18 -8.69 5.75
N GLY A 179 -9.27 -9.42 5.81
CA GLY A 179 -10.61 -8.87 5.88
C GLY A 179 -11.15 -8.34 4.55
N ARG A 180 -12.20 -7.52 4.66
CA ARG A 180 -12.92 -7.00 3.49
C ARG A 180 -12.08 -5.93 2.78
N VAL A 181 -12.00 -6.07 1.47
CA VAL A 181 -11.33 -5.11 0.59
C VAL A 181 -12.41 -4.21 -0.02
N ASP A 182 -12.49 -2.97 0.44
CA ASP A 182 -13.33 -1.94 -0.14
C ASP A 182 -12.52 -0.96 -1.01
N ALA A 183 -13.22 -0.17 -1.83
CA ALA A 183 -12.59 0.75 -2.76
C ALA A 183 -11.74 1.83 -2.06
N GLU A 184 -12.13 2.27 -0.86
CA GLU A 184 -11.41 3.29 -0.09
C GLU A 184 -10.08 2.74 0.42
N THR A 185 -10.10 1.54 1.02
CA THR A 185 -8.91 0.84 1.50
C THR A 185 -7.94 0.54 0.34
N LEU A 186 -8.47 0.12 -0.82
CA LEU A 186 -7.66 -0.10 -2.02
C LEU A 186 -7.00 1.20 -2.48
N THR A 187 -7.77 2.28 -2.65
CA THR A 187 -7.24 3.57 -3.09
C THR A 187 -6.17 4.10 -2.14
N GLY A 188 -6.35 3.94 -0.84
CA GLY A 188 -5.36 4.34 0.17
C GLY A 188 -4.04 3.57 0.08
N ARG A 189 -4.05 2.32 -0.38
CA ARG A 189 -2.86 1.45 -0.43
C ARG A 189 -2.23 1.32 -1.82
N THR A 190 -3.02 1.36 -2.88
CA THR A 190 -2.57 1.16 -4.26
C THR A 190 -2.69 2.41 -5.12
N GLY A 191 -3.19 3.52 -4.55
CA GLY A 191 -3.52 4.70 -5.34
C GLY A 191 -4.74 4.47 -6.24
N THR A 192 -4.84 5.25 -7.31
CA THR A 192 -5.95 5.17 -8.28
C THR A 192 -5.67 4.20 -9.44
N GLY A 193 -4.61 3.39 -9.33
CA GLY A 193 -4.17 2.46 -10.38
C GLY A 193 -5.08 1.24 -10.54
N ARG A 194 -4.75 0.43 -11.53
CA ARG A 194 -5.41 -0.85 -11.82
C ARG A 194 -4.94 -1.93 -10.85
N VAL A 195 -5.86 -2.74 -10.32
CA VAL A 195 -5.56 -3.76 -9.30
C VAL A 195 -6.35 -5.04 -9.57
N GLY A 196 -5.65 -6.16 -9.61
CA GLY A 196 -6.27 -7.49 -9.50
C GLY A 196 -6.30 -7.94 -8.04
N VAL A 197 -7.44 -8.44 -7.60
CA VAL A 197 -7.68 -8.90 -6.22
C VAL A 197 -7.87 -10.41 -6.23
N GLY A 198 -7.00 -11.11 -5.50
CA GLY A 198 -7.11 -12.56 -5.32
C GLY A 198 -8.23 -12.95 -4.34
N PRO A 199 -8.67 -14.21 -4.36
CA PRO A 199 -9.66 -14.72 -3.41
C PRO A 199 -9.09 -14.72 -1.99
N GLU A 200 -9.99 -14.66 -1.02
CA GLU A 200 -9.63 -14.88 0.37
C GLU A 200 -9.34 -16.37 0.59
N VAL A 201 -8.17 -16.66 1.12
CA VAL A 201 -7.66 -18.02 1.30
C VAL A 201 -6.99 -18.18 2.66
N PRO A 202 -6.83 -19.42 3.18
CA PRO A 202 -5.93 -19.69 4.30
C PRO A 202 -4.53 -19.13 4.01
N MET A 203 -3.84 -18.66 5.05
CA MET A 203 -2.55 -17.97 4.94
C MET A 203 -1.51 -18.74 4.10
N LEU A 204 -1.46 -20.06 4.24
CA LEU A 204 -0.52 -20.90 3.49
C LEU A 204 -0.87 -21.05 2.00
N ASP A 205 -2.10 -20.69 1.61
CA ASP A 205 -2.58 -20.71 0.23
C ASP A 205 -2.43 -19.34 -0.47
N LEU A 206 -1.79 -18.35 0.16
CA LEU A 206 -1.55 -17.04 -0.43
C LEU A 206 -0.85 -17.07 -1.80
N PRO A 207 0.08 -18.00 -2.10
CA PRO A 207 0.62 -18.14 -3.45
C PRO A 207 -0.46 -18.39 -4.53
N ARG A 208 -1.51 -19.14 -4.19
CA ARG A 208 -2.67 -19.35 -5.08
C ARG A 208 -3.48 -18.06 -5.24
N SER A 209 -3.75 -17.35 -4.13
CA SER A 209 -4.42 -16.03 -4.18
C SER A 209 -3.64 -15.04 -5.05
N TRP A 210 -2.32 -15.03 -4.96
CA TRP A 210 -1.43 -14.18 -5.76
C TRP A 210 -1.51 -14.52 -7.26
N ALA A 211 -1.43 -15.80 -7.61
CA ALA A 211 -1.56 -16.22 -8.99
C ALA A 211 -2.90 -15.75 -9.60
N GLN A 212 -4.00 -15.91 -8.85
CA GLN A 212 -5.32 -15.46 -9.27
C GLN A 212 -5.47 -13.93 -9.30
N ALA A 213 -4.83 -13.19 -8.37
CA ALA A 213 -4.77 -11.73 -8.41
C ALA A 213 -4.08 -11.23 -9.69
N ARG A 214 -2.97 -11.85 -10.08
CA ARG A 214 -2.29 -11.54 -11.34
C ARG A 214 -3.14 -11.82 -12.56
N THR A 215 -3.90 -12.92 -12.54
CA THR A 215 -4.88 -13.21 -13.59
C THR A 215 -5.96 -12.12 -13.63
N ALA A 216 -6.54 -11.75 -12.49
CA ALA A 216 -7.57 -10.72 -12.41
C ALA A 216 -7.07 -9.34 -12.87
N LEU A 217 -5.81 -8.98 -12.61
CA LEU A 217 -5.20 -7.75 -13.10
C LEU A 217 -5.27 -7.63 -14.62
N ARG A 218 -5.17 -8.71 -15.36
CA ARG A 218 -5.26 -8.71 -16.84
C ARG A 218 -6.63 -8.34 -17.38
N PHE A 219 -7.68 -8.46 -16.55
CA PHE A 219 -9.05 -8.08 -16.91
C PHE A 219 -9.39 -6.64 -16.53
N THR A 220 -8.49 -5.91 -15.87
CA THR A 220 -8.73 -4.52 -15.46
C THR A 220 -8.62 -3.55 -16.62
N ALA A 221 -9.20 -2.36 -16.48
CA ALA A 221 -9.16 -1.26 -17.45
C ALA A 221 -8.88 0.07 -16.76
N GLU A 222 -8.59 1.13 -17.53
CA GLU A 222 -8.37 2.48 -16.98
C GLU A 222 -9.69 3.18 -16.57
N GLY A 223 -10.84 2.63 -16.94
CA GLY A 223 -12.15 3.24 -16.68
C GLY A 223 -12.37 4.54 -17.44
N THR A 224 -11.73 4.71 -18.60
CA THR A 224 -11.88 5.87 -19.48
C THR A 224 -12.74 5.54 -20.69
N ALA A 225 -13.14 6.56 -21.46
CA ALA A 225 -13.91 6.34 -22.69
C ALA A 225 -13.13 5.52 -23.74
N GLN A 226 -11.80 5.61 -23.76
CA GLN A 226 -10.91 4.88 -24.66
C GLN A 226 -10.53 3.50 -24.12
N ASP A 227 -10.65 3.34 -22.82
CA ASP A 227 -10.38 2.10 -22.12
C ASP A 227 -11.43 1.84 -21.03
N PRO A 228 -12.68 1.54 -21.43
CA PRO A 228 -13.77 1.31 -20.50
C PRO A 228 -13.61 -0.04 -19.78
N GLY A 229 -14.18 -0.14 -18.58
CA GLY A 229 -14.15 -1.31 -17.72
C GLY A 229 -13.72 -0.98 -16.30
N GLN A 230 -13.59 -2.02 -15.48
CA GLN A 230 -13.28 -1.87 -14.07
C GLN A 230 -11.78 -1.72 -13.82
N ARG A 231 -11.38 -0.80 -12.94
CA ARG A 231 -9.99 -0.66 -12.47
C ARG A 231 -9.62 -1.73 -11.46
N VAL A 232 -10.58 -2.23 -10.72
CA VAL A 232 -10.41 -3.28 -9.72
C VAL A 232 -11.23 -4.48 -10.14
N VAL A 233 -10.57 -5.63 -10.29
CA VAL A 233 -11.22 -6.89 -10.67
C VAL A 233 -10.91 -7.94 -9.63
N HIS A 234 -11.94 -8.58 -9.10
CA HIS A 234 -11.85 -9.68 -8.15
C HIS A 234 -11.82 -11.01 -8.90
N ALA A 235 -10.84 -11.84 -8.58
CA ALA A 235 -10.65 -13.13 -9.25
C ALA A 235 -11.83 -14.10 -9.06
N ASP A 236 -12.48 -14.06 -7.89
CA ASP A 236 -13.66 -14.85 -7.55
C ASP A 236 -14.91 -14.43 -8.34
N GLU A 237 -14.97 -13.22 -8.88
CA GLU A 237 -16.06 -12.73 -9.72
C GLU A 237 -15.90 -13.13 -11.20
N LEU A 238 -14.70 -13.49 -11.63
CA LEU A 238 -14.44 -13.87 -13.03
C LEU A 238 -15.07 -15.21 -13.43
N GLY A 239 -15.22 -16.14 -12.49
CA GLY A 239 -15.75 -17.46 -12.80
C GLY A 239 -15.01 -18.13 -13.97
N GLY A 240 -15.75 -18.73 -14.91
CA GLY A 240 -15.18 -19.39 -16.09
C GLY A 240 -14.50 -18.45 -17.09
N VAL A 241 -14.76 -17.14 -17.03
CA VAL A 241 -14.11 -16.15 -17.92
C VAL A 241 -12.60 -16.06 -17.63
N ALA A 242 -12.17 -16.38 -16.40
CA ALA A 242 -10.77 -16.42 -16.03
C ALA A 242 -9.93 -17.35 -16.94
N LEU A 243 -10.52 -18.43 -17.46
CA LEU A 243 -9.85 -19.37 -18.35
C LEU A 243 -9.39 -18.73 -19.68
N LEU A 244 -9.99 -17.64 -20.09
CA LEU A 244 -9.53 -16.91 -21.29
C LEU A 244 -8.11 -16.35 -21.10
N ALA A 245 -7.69 -16.09 -19.88
CA ALA A 245 -6.33 -15.62 -19.62
C ALA A 245 -5.27 -16.70 -19.95
N ASP A 246 -5.61 -17.98 -19.88
CA ASP A 246 -4.70 -19.08 -20.24
C ASP A 246 -4.60 -19.25 -21.77
N LEU A 247 -5.64 -18.83 -22.49
CA LEU A 247 -5.71 -18.94 -23.96
C LEU A 247 -5.12 -17.72 -24.68
N VAL A 248 -5.16 -16.55 -24.04
CA VAL A 248 -4.70 -15.28 -24.62
C VAL A 248 -3.46 -14.82 -23.87
N ALA A 249 -2.28 -15.06 -24.43
CA ALA A 249 -1.02 -14.59 -23.84
C ALA A 249 -0.91 -13.06 -23.96
N PRO A 250 -0.27 -12.35 -22.99
CA PRO A 250 0.07 -10.94 -23.14
C PRO A 250 0.91 -10.72 -24.40
N GLY A 251 0.56 -9.71 -25.20
CA GLY A 251 1.26 -9.40 -26.46
C GLY A 251 1.00 -10.38 -27.59
N ALA A 252 0.09 -11.37 -27.44
CA ALA A 252 -0.32 -12.24 -28.54
C ALA A 252 -0.99 -11.45 -29.67
N GLU A 253 -0.98 -12.01 -30.88
CA GLU A 253 -1.73 -11.43 -31.99
C GLU A 253 -3.20 -11.29 -31.63
N ALA A 254 -3.73 -10.07 -31.73
CA ALA A 254 -5.11 -9.78 -31.37
C ALA A 254 -6.08 -10.56 -32.27
N PRO A 255 -7.10 -11.24 -31.73
CA PRO A 255 -8.14 -11.89 -32.51
C PRO A 255 -8.83 -10.93 -33.49
N PRO A 256 -9.42 -11.43 -34.59
CA PRO A 256 -10.05 -10.56 -35.60
C PRO A 256 -11.06 -9.57 -35.01
N ASP A 257 -11.87 -9.99 -34.05
CA ASP A 257 -12.89 -9.15 -33.41
C ASP A 257 -12.26 -8.05 -32.55
N VAL A 258 -11.13 -8.32 -31.88
CA VAL A 258 -10.37 -7.32 -31.13
C VAL A 258 -9.78 -6.28 -32.09
N ARG A 259 -9.19 -6.72 -33.21
CA ARG A 259 -8.68 -5.81 -34.24
C ARG A 259 -9.77 -4.91 -34.83
N ALA A 260 -10.96 -5.46 -35.07
CA ALA A 260 -12.11 -4.70 -35.54
C ALA A 260 -12.56 -3.64 -34.51
N LEU A 261 -12.62 -4.00 -33.22
CA LEU A 261 -12.93 -3.07 -32.12
C LEU A 261 -11.91 -1.94 -32.01
N GLU A 262 -10.62 -2.25 -32.10
CA GLU A 262 -9.56 -1.25 -32.01
C GLU A 262 -9.56 -0.31 -33.20
N ALA A 263 -9.71 -0.83 -34.42
CA ALA A 263 -9.80 -0.02 -35.62
C ALA A 263 -11.03 0.91 -35.59
N ALA A 264 -12.18 0.39 -35.18
CA ALA A 264 -13.41 1.18 -35.04
C ALA A 264 -13.30 2.21 -33.90
N GLY A 265 -12.70 1.84 -32.76
CA GLY A 265 -12.49 2.72 -31.62
C GLY A 265 -11.51 3.85 -31.92
N ALA A 266 -10.48 3.63 -32.72
CA ALA A 266 -9.53 4.65 -33.14
C ALA A 266 -10.16 5.79 -33.94
N SER A 267 -11.15 5.45 -34.77
CA SER A 267 -11.89 6.42 -35.59
C SER A 267 -13.12 7.02 -34.90
N THR A 268 -13.61 6.38 -33.84
CA THR A 268 -14.89 6.72 -33.20
C THR A 268 -14.76 6.79 -31.69
N PRO A 269 -14.46 7.95 -31.09
CA PRO A 269 -14.08 8.08 -29.66
C PRO A 269 -15.14 7.59 -28.65
N TRP A 270 -16.42 7.62 -29.01
CA TRP A 270 -17.51 7.17 -28.14
C TRP A 270 -17.78 5.64 -28.20
N LEU A 271 -17.17 4.93 -29.17
CA LEU A 271 -17.54 3.56 -29.50
C LEU A 271 -17.32 2.61 -28.33
N LEU A 272 -16.10 2.55 -27.83
CA LEU A 272 -15.73 1.55 -26.79
C LEU A 272 -16.56 1.73 -25.52
N ALA A 273 -16.72 2.97 -25.02
CA ALA A 273 -17.56 3.27 -23.85
C ALA A 273 -19.04 2.90 -24.09
N THR A 274 -19.56 3.14 -25.32
CA THR A 274 -20.93 2.75 -25.65
C THR A 274 -21.10 1.23 -25.67
N LEU A 275 -20.15 0.50 -26.23
CA LEU A 275 -20.19 -0.95 -26.32
C LEU A 275 -20.02 -1.63 -24.96
N ASP A 276 -19.15 -1.08 -24.12
CA ASP A 276 -18.97 -1.55 -22.74
C ASP A 276 -20.24 -1.37 -21.92
N ALA A 277 -20.86 -0.18 -21.95
CA ALA A 277 -22.13 0.06 -21.28
C ALA A 277 -23.25 -0.87 -21.73
N VAL A 278 -23.28 -1.30 -23.00
CA VAL A 278 -24.26 -2.24 -23.53
C VAL A 278 -24.06 -3.65 -22.98
N VAL A 279 -22.84 -4.10 -22.76
CA VAL A 279 -22.58 -5.43 -22.22
C VAL A 279 -22.59 -5.50 -20.70
N SER A 280 -22.26 -4.39 -20.02
CA SER A 280 -22.22 -4.30 -18.56
C SER A 280 -23.59 -4.03 -17.92
N THR A 281 -24.58 -3.61 -18.69
CA THR A 281 -25.92 -3.28 -18.17
C THR A 281 -27.00 -4.26 -18.59
N ALA A 282 -28.05 -4.35 -17.79
CA ALA A 282 -29.17 -5.27 -18.01
C ALA A 282 -30.08 -4.85 -19.19
N SER A 283 -30.02 -3.58 -19.66
CA SER A 283 -30.89 -3.07 -20.72
C SER A 283 -30.27 -1.89 -21.46
N LEU A 284 -30.67 -1.68 -22.74
CA LEU A 284 -30.26 -0.53 -23.53
C LEU A 284 -30.66 0.82 -22.90
N ARG A 285 -31.76 0.86 -22.11
CA ARG A 285 -32.13 2.06 -21.39
C ARG A 285 -31.13 2.36 -20.25
N ALA A 286 -30.72 1.34 -19.51
CA ALA A 286 -29.68 1.46 -18.49
C ALA A 286 -28.34 1.87 -19.11
N ALA A 287 -27.95 1.25 -20.23
CA ALA A 287 -26.74 1.62 -20.96
C ALA A 287 -26.75 3.10 -21.42
N ALA A 288 -27.89 3.58 -21.94
CA ALA A 288 -28.03 4.99 -22.35
C ALA A 288 -27.88 5.95 -21.15
N ALA A 289 -28.48 5.60 -20.00
CA ALA A 289 -28.35 6.38 -18.77
C ALA A 289 -26.91 6.41 -18.25
N GLU A 290 -26.20 5.28 -18.27
CA GLU A 290 -24.82 5.16 -17.80
C GLU A 290 -23.87 6.08 -18.57
N ILE A 291 -24.00 6.13 -19.89
CA ILE A 291 -23.17 7.01 -20.74
C ILE A 291 -23.79 8.40 -21.00
N ASN A 292 -24.85 8.76 -20.26
CA ASN A 292 -25.52 10.06 -20.32
C ASN A 292 -26.00 10.46 -21.72
N VAL A 293 -26.60 9.54 -22.49
CA VAL A 293 -27.20 9.83 -23.80
C VAL A 293 -28.68 9.48 -23.83
N HIS A 294 -29.42 10.11 -24.79
CA HIS A 294 -30.79 9.70 -25.04
C HIS A 294 -30.85 8.30 -25.67
N HIS A 295 -31.92 7.55 -25.40
CA HIS A 295 -32.08 6.18 -25.89
C HIS A 295 -32.04 6.09 -27.43
N SER A 296 -32.60 7.07 -28.16
CA SER A 296 -32.49 7.11 -29.62
C SER A 296 -31.03 7.27 -30.09
N THR A 297 -30.26 8.15 -29.44
CA THR A 297 -28.84 8.32 -29.75
C THR A 297 -28.05 7.04 -29.52
N LEU A 298 -28.38 6.26 -28.44
CA LEU A 298 -27.77 4.97 -28.25
C LEU A 298 -28.12 3.99 -29.38
N GLN A 299 -29.37 3.99 -29.84
CA GLN A 299 -29.79 3.14 -30.95
C GLN A 299 -29.04 3.49 -32.25
N ASP A 300 -28.88 4.78 -32.59
CA ASP A 300 -28.13 5.26 -33.73
C ASP A 300 -26.65 4.85 -33.63
N ARG A 301 -26.04 5.02 -32.43
CA ARG A 301 -24.67 4.57 -32.16
C ARG A 301 -24.50 3.05 -32.35
N LEU A 302 -25.45 2.25 -31.89
CA LEU A 302 -25.41 0.80 -32.07
C LEU A 302 -25.53 0.41 -33.55
N SER A 303 -26.41 1.04 -34.31
CA SER A 303 -26.53 0.79 -35.76
C SER A 303 -25.24 1.15 -36.50
N HIS A 304 -24.60 2.24 -36.12
CA HIS A 304 -23.31 2.64 -36.67
C HIS A 304 -22.20 1.65 -36.28
N ALA A 305 -22.16 1.22 -34.99
CA ALA A 305 -21.21 0.24 -34.51
C ALA A 305 -21.34 -1.14 -35.20
N GLU A 306 -22.60 -1.62 -35.44
CA GLU A 306 -22.86 -2.85 -36.20
C GLU A 306 -22.30 -2.74 -37.64
N HIS A 307 -22.39 -1.58 -38.25
CA HIS A 307 -21.79 -1.36 -39.58
C HIS A 307 -20.25 -1.40 -39.55
N LEU A 308 -19.64 -0.73 -38.56
CA LEU A 308 -18.17 -0.69 -38.43
C LEU A 308 -17.58 -2.08 -38.08
N LEU A 309 -18.27 -2.82 -37.24
CA LEU A 309 -17.79 -4.11 -36.75
C LEU A 309 -18.11 -5.27 -37.71
N GLY A 310 -19.16 -5.13 -38.54
CA GLY A 310 -19.58 -6.14 -39.48
C GLY A 310 -20.40 -7.28 -38.88
N TRP A 311 -20.92 -7.15 -37.65
CA TRP A 311 -21.84 -8.14 -37.04
C TRP A 311 -22.91 -7.46 -36.16
N PRO A 312 -24.10 -8.13 -36.01
CA PRO A 312 -25.19 -7.57 -35.22
C PRO A 312 -24.87 -7.60 -33.72
N LEU A 313 -25.14 -6.51 -33.00
CA LEU A 313 -24.90 -6.38 -31.55
C LEU A 313 -26.15 -6.66 -30.71
N ARG A 314 -27.33 -6.56 -31.33
CA ARG A 314 -28.64 -6.66 -30.63
C ARG A 314 -29.13 -8.10 -30.47
N THR A 315 -28.47 -9.06 -31.10
CA THR A 315 -28.77 -10.50 -30.94
C THR A 315 -28.05 -11.07 -29.72
N PRO A 316 -28.56 -12.14 -29.08
CA PRO A 316 -27.85 -12.80 -27.99
C PRO A 316 -26.43 -13.24 -28.36
N GLN A 317 -26.26 -13.81 -29.54
CA GLN A 317 -24.96 -14.24 -30.06
C GLN A 317 -24.01 -13.06 -30.28
N GLY A 318 -24.53 -11.98 -30.83
CA GLY A 318 -23.74 -10.77 -31.05
C GLY A 318 -23.28 -10.12 -29.76
N ARG A 319 -24.13 -10.10 -28.74
CA ARG A 319 -23.75 -9.62 -27.41
C ARG A 319 -22.65 -10.48 -26.77
N LEU A 320 -22.80 -11.81 -26.81
CA LEU A 320 -21.77 -12.73 -26.31
C LEU A 320 -20.46 -12.51 -27.05
N ARG A 321 -20.50 -12.40 -28.40
CA ARG A 321 -19.31 -12.14 -29.22
C ARG A 321 -18.66 -10.83 -28.85
N LEU A 322 -19.44 -9.76 -28.65
CA LEU A 322 -18.95 -8.45 -28.21
C LEU A 322 -18.31 -8.54 -26.80
N GLN A 323 -18.96 -9.19 -25.85
CA GLN A 323 -18.43 -9.37 -24.51
C GLN A 323 -17.08 -10.10 -24.51
N LEU A 324 -16.98 -11.19 -25.29
CA LEU A 324 -15.71 -11.90 -25.45
C LEU A 324 -14.65 -11.03 -26.12
N ALA A 325 -14.99 -10.26 -27.13
CA ALA A 325 -14.06 -9.38 -27.84
C ALA A 325 -13.52 -8.26 -26.91
N LEU A 326 -14.38 -7.62 -26.11
CA LEU A 326 -13.97 -6.61 -25.13
C LEU A 326 -13.09 -7.24 -24.04
N THR A 327 -13.44 -8.42 -23.54
CA THR A 327 -12.62 -9.16 -22.56
C THR A 327 -11.25 -9.52 -23.14
N MET A 328 -11.19 -10.08 -24.34
CA MET A 328 -9.92 -10.43 -24.99
C MET A 328 -9.07 -9.21 -25.30
N ARG A 329 -9.68 -8.06 -25.59
CA ARG A 329 -8.97 -6.80 -25.76
C ARG A 329 -8.18 -6.41 -24.48
N HIS A 330 -8.75 -6.62 -23.30
CA HIS A 330 -8.01 -6.42 -22.06
C HIS A 330 -6.86 -7.41 -21.90
N LEU A 331 -7.06 -8.68 -22.26
CA LEU A 331 -6.08 -9.75 -22.11
C LEU A 331 -4.88 -9.67 -23.07
N THR A 332 -5.07 -9.08 -24.26
CA THR A 332 -4.00 -8.90 -25.26
C THR A 332 -3.03 -7.77 -24.93
N ARG A 333 -3.34 -6.93 -23.95
CA ARG A 333 -2.43 -5.86 -23.52
C ARG A 333 -1.19 -6.45 -22.86
N SER A 334 -0.06 -5.87 -23.13
CA SER A 334 1.23 -6.17 -22.50
C SER A 334 1.41 -5.37 -21.21
#